data_29d7ce779d3c5a1a622ff11bf92f6177
#
_entry.id   29d7ce779d3c5a1a622ff11bf92f6177
#
_cell.length_a   1.000
_cell.length_b   1.000
_cell.length_c   1.000
_cell.angle_alpha   90.00
_cell.angle_beta   90.00
_cell.angle_gamma   90.00
#
_symmetry.space_group_name_H-M   'P 1'
#
loop_
_entity.id
_entity.type
_entity.pdbx_description
1 polymer ?
#
loop_
_entity_poly.entity_id
_entity_poly.type
_entity_poly.pdbx_seq_one_letter_code
_entity_poly.pdbx_strand_id
1 'polypeptide(L)'
;MRKAAVFTVGVALCAFIFLSGARAQSDTGGLELVARITPTAARPEPVRQFTFYILTKSYSEIVKEVEEKDPAPQRDQFIDGLKVSPELRTWLKAHDMLDLAEPDLDKLLTPDDILNTPEFLLAYQRTNSGGVTMGFPQPKFSEVDKTEHPEKYNKLRQEYFTTLRKFIRNRPETISGVELELDGINPQKKWQVLQNDRRKRVQRLAPDVAQLKFLTAKADTDLEGHATLSGLAPGDYWVSTLNLDADAGDMRVRWDVPVKIERGKTVRVELSNLNSIDAHGSTP
;
A
#
# COMPACT_ATOMS: atom_id res chain seq x y z
N MET A 1 107.46 25.64 -26.82
CA MET A 1 107.68 24.21 -26.99
C MET A 1 107.21 23.52 -25.73
N ARG A 2 106.42 22.51 -25.83
CA ARG A 2 105.83 21.54 -24.93
C ARG A 2 104.33 21.72 -24.78
N LYS A 3 103.61 20.85 -25.47
CA LYS A 3 102.21 20.61 -25.45
C LYS A 3 101.86 19.80 -24.19
N ALA A 4 100.89 20.24 -23.37
CA ALA A 4 100.31 19.44 -22.33
C ALA A 4 98.89 19.02 -22.73
N ALA A 5 98.69 17.72 -22.81
CA ALA A 5 97.39 17.12 -23.07
C ALA A 5 96.62 17.01 -21.81
N VAL A 6 95.41 17.54 -21.72
CA VAL A 6 94.48 17.36 -20.63
C VAL A 6 93.52 16.26 -20.99
N PHE A 7 93.52 15.18 -20.21
CA PHE A 7 92.58 14.05 -20.30
C PHE A 7 91.34 14.38 -19.50
N THR A 8 90.19 14.52 -20.18
CA THR A 8 88.89 14.73 -19.48
C THR A 8 88.18 13.38 -19.36
N VAL A 9 88.05 12.88 -18.13
CA VAL A 9 87.30 11.68 -17.82
C VAL A 9 85.83 12.07 -17.66
N GLY A 10 85.05 11.62 -18.63
CA GLY A 10 83.54 11.80 -18.58
C GLY A 10 82.92 10.74 -17.65
N VAL A 11 82.33 11.17 -16.56
CA VAL A 11 81.55 10.33 -15.72
C VAL A 11 80.10 10.33 -16.28
N ALA A 12 79.67 9.21 -16.87
CA ALA A 12 78.33 9.00 -17.32
C ALA A 12 77.43 8.62 -16.07
N LEU A 13 76.64 9.59 -15.62
CA LEU A 13 75.66 9.37 -14.54
C LEU A 13 74.39 8.79 -15.17
N CYS A 14 74.21 7.46 -15.07
CA CYS A 14 72.94 6.80 -15.45
C CYS A 14 71.88 7.12 -14.40
N ALA A 15 71.06 8.11 -14.68
CA ALA A 15 69.82 8.39 -13.94
C ALA A 15 68.75 7.31 -14.27
N PHE A 16 68.62 6.31 -13.41
CA PHE A 16 67.45 5.41 -13.42
C PHE A 16 66.23 6.20 -12.99
N ILE A 17 65.44 6.65 -13.94
CA ILE A 17 64.10 7.18 -13.70
C ILE A 17 63.20 5.98 -13.37
N PHE A 18 63.00 5.70 -12.08
CA PHE A 18 61.87 4.87 -11.64
C PHE A 18 60.59 5.62 -11.98
N LEU A 19 60.00 5.32 -13.12
CA LEU A 19 58.58 5.61 -13.38
C LEU A 19 57.79 4.75 -12.42
N SER A 20 57.61 5.25 -11.20
CA SER A 20 56.52 4.80 -10.33
C SER A 20 55.25 5.12 -11.06
N GLY A 21 54.70 4.13 -11.76
CA GLY A 21 53.37 4.22 -12.32
C GLY A 21 52.37 4.48 -11.19
N ALA A 22 52.17 5.74 -10.89
CA ALA A 22 51.04 6.16 -10.09
C ALA A 22 49.78 5.65 -10.85
N ARG A 23 49.30 4.47 -10.46
CA ARG A 23 47.95 4.06 -10.88
C ARG A 23 47.03 5.18 -10.40
N ALA A 24 46.56 5.98 -11.33
CA ALA A 24 45.54 6.96 -11.06
C ALA A 24 44.39 6.15 -10.41
N GLN A 25 44.23 6.30 -9.14
CA GLN A 25 43.16 5.65 -8.38
C GLN A 25 41.87 6.22 -8.95
N SER A 26 41.09 5.37 -9.60
CA SER A 26 39.82 5.79 -10.17
C SER A 26 39.01 6.51 -9.13
N ASP A 27 38.54 7.73 -9.42
CA ASP A 27 37.70 8.50 -8.50
C ASP A 27 36.30 7.87 -8.34
N THR A 28 36.03 6.77 -9.05
CA THR A 28 34.78 6.03 -9.05
C THR A 28 34.97 4.62 -8.55
N GLY A 29 33.88 3.98 -8.13
CA GLY A 29 33.82 2.56 -7.77
C GLY A 29 33.00 1.75 -8.75
N GLY A 30 32.90 0.45 -8.49
CA GLY A 30 32.11 -0.51 -9.24
C GLY A 30 31.13 -1.25 -8.34
N LEU A 31 30.12 -1.83 -8.97
CA LEU A 31 29.13 -2.69 -8.36
C LEU A 31 29.01 -3.98 -9.17
N GLU A 32 29.12 -5.13 -8.51
CA GLU A 32 28.80 -6.45 -9.04
C GLU A 32 27.54 -6.97 -8.36
N LEU A 33 26.53 -7.31 -9.13
CA LEU A 33 25.28 -7.89 -8.65
C LEU A 33 25.22 -9.38 -8.99
N VAL A 34 24.75 -10.18 -8.05
CA VAL A 34 24.42 -11.60 -8.28
C VAL A 34 23.01 -11.81 -7.73
N ALA A 35 22.04 -12.03 -8.59
CA ALA A 35 20.64 -12.17 -8.21
C ALA A 35 20.17 -13.63 -8.41
N ARG A 36 19.70 -14.25 -7.33
CA ARG A 36 19.19 -15.62 -7.33
C ARG A 36 17.95 -15.73 -6.45
N ILE A 37 16.97 -16.48 -6.92
CA ILE A 37 15.75 -16.79 -6.17
C ILE A 37 15.74 -18.30 -5.93
N THR A 38 15.38 -18.70 -4.74
CA THR A 38 15.18 -20.13 -4.40
C THR A 38 13.69 -20.40 -4.38
N PRO A 39 13.13 -21.09 -5.43
CA PRO A 39 11.75 -21.51 -5.45
C PRO A 39 11.44 -22.52 -4.35
N THR A 40 10.16 -22.74 -4.05
CA THR A 40 9.73 -23.74 -3.07
C THR A 40 10.20 -25.13 -3.50
N ALA A 41 10.93 -25.82 -2.60
CA ALA A 41 11.46 -27.17 -2.83
C ALA A 41 12.39 -27.33 -4.05
N ALA A 42 13.03 -26.25 -4.52
CA ALA A 42 13.96 -26.26 -5.66
C ALA A 42 15.34 -25.69 -5.31
N ARG A 43 16.27 -25.71 -6.25
CA ARG A 43 17.59 -25.08 -6.12
C ARG A 43 17.50 -23.61 -6.47
N PRO A 44 18.44 -22.78 -5.97
CA PRO A 44 18.52 -21.37 -6.38
C PRO A 44 18.65 -21.23 -7.89
N GLU A 45 17.76 -20.43 -8.48
CA GLU A 45 17.74 -20.09 -9.90
C GLU A 45 18.21 -18.66 -10.12
N PRO A 46 18.97 -18.38 -11.21
CA PRO A 46 19.38 -17.04 -11.53
C PRO A 46 18.21 -16.19 -12.00
N VAL A 47 18.18 -14.93 -11.57
CA VAL A 47 17.26 -13.89 -12.09
C VAL A 47 17.84 -13.37 -13.41
N ARG A 48 17.24 -13.82 -14.52
CA ARG A 48 17.76 -13.63 -15.88
C ARG A 48 17.15 -12.42 -16.57
N GLN A 49 17.98 -11.64 -17.26
CA GLN A 49 17.53 -10.54 -18.11
C GLN A 49 16.57 -9.57 -17.39
N PHE A 50 16.87 -9.30 -16.13
CA PHE A 50 16.08 -8.43 -15.29
C PHE A 50 16.83 -7.12 -15.03
N THR A 51 16.11 -5.99 -15.09
CA THR A 51 16.66 -4.66 -14.86
C THR A 51 16.58 -4.28 -13.39
N PHE A 52 17.73 -4.05 -12.77
CA PHE A 52 17.87 -3.43 -11.46
C PHE A 52 18.13 -1.93 -11.58
N TYR A 53 17.61 -1.16 -10.65
CA TYR A 53 17.74 0.29 -10.60
C TYR A 53 18.64 0.67 -9.42
N ILE A 54 19.69 1.45 -9.71
CA ILE A 54 20.60 1.97 -8.69
C ILE A 54 20.13 3.36 -8.33
N LEU A 55 19.62 3.50 -7.11
CA LEU A 55 18.99 4.71 -6.61
C LEU A 55 19.87 5.37 -5.56
N THR A 56 19.79 6.69 -5.44
CA THR A 56 20.42 7.47 -4.34
C THR A 56 19.57 7.50 -3.08
N LYS A 57 18.37 6.90 -3.12
CA LYS A 57 17.41 6.83 -2.03
C LYS A 57 16.66 5.51 -2.07
N SER A 58 16.31 4.95 -0.89
CA SER A 58 15.49 3.75 -0.79
C SER A 58 14.16 3.92 -1.52
N TYR A 59 13.75 2.92 -2.29
CA TYR A 59 12.46 2.94 -2.96
C TYR A 59 11.30 2.95 -1.94
N SER A 60 11.46 2.28 -0.82
CA SER A 60 10.46 2.29 0.26
C SER A 60 10.27 3.69 0.86
N GLU A 61 11.33 4.50 0.98
CA GLU A 61 11.23 5.90 1.41
C GLU A 61 10.58 6.79 0.34
N ILE A 62 10.88 6.52 -0.94
CA ILE A 62 10.25 7.24 -2.06
C ILE A 62 8.73 6.98 -2.08
N VAL A 63 8.31 5.73 -1.86
CA VAL A 63 6.89 5.38 -1.73
C VAL A 63 6.23 6.17 -0.60
N LYS A 64 6.86 6.22 0.58
CA LYS A 64 6.36 7.02 1.72
C LYS A 64 6.20 8.50 1.38
N GLU A 65 7.19 9.10 0.70
CA GLU A 65 7.08 10.50 0.27
C GLU A 65 5.92 10.75 -0.72
N VAL A 66 5.65 9.77 -1.60
CA VAL A 66 4.51 9.86 -2.51
C VAL A 66 3.20 9.70 -1.75
N GLU A 67 3.14 8.80 -0.77
CA GLU A 67 1.98 8.60 0.10
C GLU A 67 1.67 9.83 0.97
N GLU A 68 2.68 10.52 1.48
CA GLU A 68 2.52 11.76 2.23
C GLU A 68 1.88 12.88 1.39
N LYS A 69 2.16 12.90 0.08
CA LYS A 69 1.58 13.86 -0.87
C LYS A 69 0.19 13.50 -1.35
N ASP A 70 -0.19 12.23 -1.26
CA ASP A 70 -1.53 11.72 -1.53
C ASP A 70 -2.03 10.99 -0.27
N PRO A 71 -2.44 11.74 0.78
CA PRO A 71 -2.81 11.16 2.06
C PRO A 71 -3.97 10.20 1.94
N ALA A 72 -4.01 9.22 2.84
CA ALA A 72 -5.10 8.25 2.89
C ALA A 72 -6.45 8.97 3.10
N PRO A 73 -7.51 8.52 2.41
CA PRO A 73 -8.84 9.08 2.65
C PRO A 73 -9.22 8.90 4.12
N GLN A 74 -9.77 9.96 4.69
CA GLN A 74 -10.22 9.96 6.08
C GLN A 74 -11.61 9.35 6.16
N ARG A 75 -11.76 8.28 6.96
CA ARG A 75 -13.01 7.53 7.10
C ARG A 75 -14.19 8.41 7.53
N ASP A 76 -13.98 9.24 8.54
CA ASP A 76 -15.06 10.10 9.07
C ASP A 76 -15.49 11.17 8.06
N GLN A 77 -14.54 11.75 7.31
CA GLN A 77 -14.87 12.67 6.22
C GLN A 77 -15.65 11.98 5.10
N PHE A 78 -15.30 10.73 4.79
CA PHE A 78 -16.04 9.93 3.84
C PHE A 78 -17.48 9.68 4.33
N ILE A 79 -17.66 9.30 5.61
CA ILE A 79 -18.98 9.10 6.21
C ILE A 79 -19.81 10.39 6.19
N ASP A 80 -19.20 11.53 6.51
CA ASP A 80 -19.88 12.84 6.47
C ASP A 80 -20.38 13.21 5.07
N GLY A 81 -19.69 12.76 4.02
CA GLY A 81 -20.06 12.95 2.63
C GLY A 81 -21.14 12.00 2.10
N LEU A 82 -21.57 10.99 2.86
CA LEU A 82 -22.59 10.04 2.43
C LEU A 82 -23.97 10.69 2.32
N LYS A 83 -24.71 10.31 1.30
CA LYS A 83 -26.12 10.72 1.06
C LYS A 83 -27.08 9.82 1.86
N VAL A 84 -26.93 9.82 3.19
CA VAL A 84 -27.75 9.08 4.13
C VAL A 84 -28.15 9.99 5.28
N SER A 85 -29.03 9.53 6.18
CA SER A 85 -29.46 10.33 7.33
C SER A 85 -28.29 10.70 8.27
N PRO A 86 -28.40 11.79 9.03
CA PRO A 86 -27.44 12.13 10.08
C PRO A 86 -27.29 11.02 11.13
N GLU A 87 -28.39 10.34 11.43
CA GLU A 87 -28.46 9.25 12.41
C GLU A 87 -27.62 8.05 11.93
N LEU A 88 -27.74 7.66 10.65
CA LEU A 88 -26.93 6.57 10.10
C LEU A 88 -25.45 6.95 10.06
N ARG A 89 -25.10 8.18 9.69
CA ARG A 89 -23.70 8.65 9.74
C ARG A 89 -23.14 8.56 11.16
N THR A 90 -23.92 8.97 12.17
CA THR A 90 -23.52 8.89 13.57
C THR A 90 -23.32 7.44 14.00
N TRP A 91 -24.25 6.55 13.61
CA TRP A 91 -24.16 5.14 13.91
C TRP A 91 -22.93 4.48 13.28
N LEU A 92 -22.65 4.73 11.98
CA LEU A 92 -21.47 4.22 11.27
C LEU A 92 -20.15 4.62 11.97
N LYS A 93 -20.06 5.87 12.43
CA LYS A 93 -18.89 6.35 13.18
C LYS A 93 -18.76 5.68 14.55
N ALA A 94 -19.87 5.56 15.28
CA ALA A 94 -19.87 5.00 16.64
C ALA A 94 -19.50 3.51 16.67
N HIS A 95 -19.85 2.75 15.63
CA HIS A 95 -19.60 1.30 15.54
C HIS A 95 -18.34 0.94 14.73
N ASP A 96 -17.60 1.93 14.25
CA ASP A 96 -16.43 1.74 13.37
C ASP A 96 -16.71 0.83 12.16
N MET A 97 -17.93 0.89 11.63
CA MET A 97 -18.45 0.01 10.59
C MET A 97 -18.73 0.78 9.31
N LEU A 98 -18.47 0.16 8.16
CA LEU A 98 -18.85 0.65 6.84
C LEU A 98 -19.62 -0.41 6.05
N ASP A 99 -19.48 -1.69 6.38
CA ASP A 99 -20.17 -2.76 5.71
C ASP A 99 -21.56 -3.02 6.35
N LEU A 100 -22.59 -2.52 5.69
CA LEU A 100 -23.99 -2.73 6.13
C LEU A 100 -24.58 -4.04 5.58
N ALA A 101 -23.83 -4.80 4.80
CA ALA A 101 -24.24 -6.12 4.29
C ALA A 101 -23.52 -7.28 5.02
N GLU A 102 -22.84 -6.99 6.14
CA GLU A 102 -22.17 -8.00 6.94
C GLU A 102 -23.18 -8.94 7.61
N PRO A 103 -22.98 -10.28 7.52
CA PRO A 103 -23.95 -11.27 8.05
C PRO A 103 -24.29 -11.13 9.53
N ASP A 104 -23.40 -10.54 10.32
CA ASP A 104 -23.56 -10.36 11.75
C ASP A 104 -24.14 -8.98 12.14
N LEU A 105 -24.58 -8.18 11.16
CA LEU A 105 -25.18 -6.87 11.42
C LEU A 105 -26.40 -6.96 12.36
N ASP A 106 -27.21 -8.00 12.19
CA ASP A 106 -28.40 -8.24 13.03
C ASP A 106 -28.07 -8.39 14.51
N LYS A 107 -26.88 -8.90 14.84
CA LYS A 107 -26.41 -9.05 16.24
C LYS A 107 -25.96 -7.74 16.87
N LEU A 108 -25.61 -6.74 16.04
CA LEU A 108 -25.18 -5.42 16.48
C LEU A 108 -26.33 -4.43 16.63
N LEU A 109 -27.41 -4.62 15.87
CA LEU A 109 -28.55 -3.71 15.86
C LEU A 109 -29.41 -3.89 17.10
N THR A 110 -29.52 -2.82 17.88
CA THR A 110 -30.49 -2.75 18.99
C THR A 110 -31.87 -2.29 18.49
N PRO A 111 -32.96 -2.53 19.25
CA PRO A 111 -34.26 -1.94 18.93
C PRO A 111 -34.23 -0.41 18.79
N ASP A 112 -33.36 0.25 19.55
CA ASP A 112 -33.23 1.71 19.49
C ASP A 112 -32.46 2.17 18.25
N ASP A 113 -31.46 1.43 17.80
CA ASP A 113 -30.78 1.71 16.50
C ASP A 113 -31.78 1.62 15.35
N ILE A 114 -32.59 0.56 15.33
CA ILE A 114 -33.62 0.34 14.30
C ILE A 114 -34.63 1.48 14.28
N LEU A 115 -35.12 1.88 15.46
CA LEU A 115 -36.17 2.88 15.55
C LEU A 115 -35.70 4.31 15.34
N ASN A 116 -34.44 4.62 15.66
CA ASN A 116 -33.89 5.97 15.60
C ASN A 116 -33.15 6.26 14.29
N THR A 117 -32.79 5.24 13.50
CA THR A 117 -32.12 5.40 12.22
C THR A 117 -33.11 5.14 11.08
N PRO A 118 -33.45 6.15 10.27
CA PRO A 118 -34.47 6.03 9.23
C PRO A 118 -34.24 4.87 8.25
N GLU A 119 -33.00 4.65 7.86
CA GLU A 119 -32.61 3.59 6.93
C GLU A 119 -32.81 2.19 7.57
N PHE A 120 -32.43 2.03 8.81
CA PHE A 120 -32.64 0.76 9.53
C PHE A 120 -34.11 0.48 9.77
N LEU A 121 -34.90 1.51 10.12
CA LEU A 121 -36.33 1.37 10.27
C LEU A 121 -36.99 0.93 8.97
N LEU A 122 -36.62 1.58 7.85
CA LEU A 122 -37.18 1.24 6.55
C LEU A 122 -36.79 -0.18 6.12
N ALA A 123 -35.53 -0.56 6.29
CA ALA A 123 -35.03 -1.91 6.02
C ALA A 123 -35.78 -2.94 6.86
N TYR A 124 -35.91 -2.71 8.17
CA TYR A 124 -36.63 -3.60 9.09
C TYR A 124 -38.10 -3.75 8.70
N GLN A 125 -38.78 -2.67 8.32
CA GLN A 125 -40.17 -2.71 7.86
C GLN A 125 -40.32 -3.50 6.54
N ARG A 126 -39.38 -3.38 5.62
CA ARG A 126 -39.38 -4.12 4.34
C ARG A 126 -39.16 -5.60 4.56
N THR A 127 -38.14 -5.96 5.33
CA THR A 127 -37.85 -7.36 5.68
C THR A 127 -39.07 -8.04 6.31
N ASN A 128 -39.85 -7.31 7.15
CA ASN A 128 -40.97 -7.84 7.85
C ASN A 128 -42.35 -7.52 7.21
N SER A 129 -42.36 -6.99 5.96
CA SER A 129 -43.59 -6.56 5.27
C SER A 129 -44.63 -7.67 5.08
N GLY A 130 -44.20 -8.93 4.98
CA GLY A 130 -45.07 -10.12 4.93
C GLY A 130 -45.57 -10.61 6.28
N GLY A 131 -45.07 -10.03 7.37
CA GLY A 131 -45.30 -10.54 8.75
C GLY A 131 -46.61 -10.13 9.41
N VAL A 132 -47.57 -9.58 8.66
CA VAL A 132 -48.90 -9.18 9.20
C VAL A 132 -49.59 -10.34 9.90
N THR A 133 -49.49 -11.54 9.35
CA THR A 133 -50.04 -12.78 9.93
C THR A 133 -49.32 -13.21 11.21
N MET A 134 -48.08 -12.73 11.42
CA MET A 134 -47.27 -12.99 12.61
C MET A 134 -47.45 -11.92 13.72
N GLY A 135 -48.38 -10.96 13.51
CA GLY A 135 -48.67 -9.88 14.48
C GLY A 135 -47.65 -8.73 14.39
N PHE A 136 -46.97 -8.53 13.24
CA PHE A 136 -46.11 -7.37 13.02
C PHE A 136 -46.93 -6.08 13.16
N PRO A 137 -46.51 -5.11 13.99
CA PRO A 137 -47.23 -3.86 14.20
C PRO A 137 -47.38 -3.06 12.91
N GLN A 138 -48.63 -2.57 12.67
CA GLN A 138 -48.91 -1.72 11.53
C GLN A 138 -49.13 -0.27 11.97
N PRO A 139 -48.60 0.73 11.24
CA PRO A 139 -48.87 2.14 11.55
C PRO A 139 -50.37 2.45 11.35
N LYS A 140 -50.98 3.15 12.32
CA LYS A 140 -52.37 3.61 12.27
C LYS A 140 -52.45 5.12 11.89
N PHE A 141 -51.43 5.67 11.35
CA PHE A 141 -51.31 7.07 10.91
C PHE A 141 -50.80 7.14 9.47
N SER A 142 -51.11 8.24 8.79
CA SER A 142 -50.68 8.52 7.45
C SER A 142 -49.97 9.88 7.35
N GLU A 143 -49.29 10.16 6.24
CA GLU A 143 -48.69 11.48 6.00
C GLU A 143 -49.77 12.59 5.91
N VAL A 144 -51.03 12.26 5.52
CA VAL A 144 -52.15 13.20 5.52
C VAL A 144 -52.48 13.61 6.97
N ASP A 145 -52.51 12.65 7.90
CA ASP A 145 -52.71 12.93 9.35
C ASP A 145 -51.68 13.89 9.92
N LYS A 146 -50.44 13.87 9.39
CA LYS A 146 -49.39 14.77 9.84
C LYS A 146 -49.68 16.25 9.56
N THR A 147 -50.37 16.51 8.42
CA THR A 147 -50.69 17.85 8.00
C THR A 147 -52.05 18.30 8.55
N GLU A 148 -53.06 17.45 8.51
CA GLU A 148 -54.43 17.78 8.93
C GLU A 148 -54.67 17.65 10.40
N HIS A 149 -54.03 16.67 11.09
CA HIS A 149 -54.23 16.35 12.50
C HIS A 149 -52.92 16.05 13.23
N PRO A 150 -52.02 17.02 13.37
CA PRO A 150 -50.63 16.81 13.85
C PRO A 150 -50.59 16.20 15.29
N GLU A 151 -51.49 16.54 16.19
CA GLU A 151 -51.51 15.96 17.55
C GLU A 151 -51.88 14.48 17.51
N LYS A 152 -52.91 14.12 16.74
CA LYS A 152 -53.33 12.74 16.53
C LYS A 152 -52.19 11.93 15.88
N TYR A 153 -51.55 12.48 14.85
CA TYR A 153 -50.41 11.89 14.18
C TYR A 153 -49.28 11.57 15.17
N ASN A 154 -48.88 12.55 15.97
CA ASN A 154 -47.80 12.39 16.96
C ASN A 154 -48.15 11.31 18.00
N LYS A 155 -49.37 11.30 18.51
CA LYS A 155 -49.80 10.26 19.45
C LYS A 155 -49.77 8.86 18.86
N LEU A 156 -50.36 8.67 17.67
CA LEU A 156 -50.39 7.37 16.99
C LEU A 156 -49.02 6.89 16.59
N ARG A 157 -48.16 7.81 16.15
CA ARG A 157 -46.75 7.52 15.83
C ARG A 157 -46.00 7.05 17.08
N GLN A 158 -46.15 7.73 18.21
CA GLN A 158 -45.53 7.32 19.50
C GLN A 158 -46.02 5.96 19.97
N GLU A 159 -47.32 5.68 19.88
CA GLU A 159 -47.90 4.39 20.20
C GLU A 159 -47.34 3.27 19.31
N TYR A 160 -47.22 3.55 18.01
CA TYR A 160 -46.62 2.62 17.05
C TYR A 160 -45.16 2.31 17.38
N PHE A 161 -44.32 3.31 17.62
CA PHE A 161 -42.92 3.09 17.97
C PHE A 161 -42.74 2.35 19.30
N THR A 162 -43.61 2.62 20.29
CA THR A 162 -43.61 1.89 21.54
C THR A 162 -43.93 0.41 21.35
N THR A 163 -44.95 0.13 20.53
CA THR A 163 -45.35 -1.23 20.19
C THR A 163 -44.30 -1.97 19.40
N LEU A 164 -43.71 -1.29 18.41
CA LEU A 164 -42.65 -1.84 17.55
C LEU A 164 -41.37 -2.16 18.37
N ARG A 165 -40.97 -1.28 19.30
CA ARG A 165 -39.87 -1.53 20.24
C ARG A 165 -40.11 -2.78 21.06
N LYS A 166 -41.31 -2.94 21.60
CA LYS A 166 -41.68 -4.14 22.36
C LYS A 166 -41.67 -5.40 21.49
N PHE A 167 -42.14 -5.28 20.24
CA PHE A 167 -42.17 -6.39 19.29
C PHE A 167 -40.73 -6.86 18.98
N ILE A 168 -39.81 -5.95 18.65
CA ILE A 168 -38.41 -6.27 18.36
C ILE A 168 -37.73 -6.92 19.56
N ARG A 169 -37.92 -6.37 20.76
CA ARG A 169 -37.36 -6.95 22.01
C ARG A 169 -37.83 -8.37 22.27
N ASN A 170 -39.09 -8.67 21.99
CA ASN A 170 -39.67 -9.98 22.22
C ASN A 170 -39.37 -10.99 21.11
N ARG A 171 -38.93 -10.49 19.93
CA ARG A 171 -38.67 -11.29 18.72
C ARG A 171 -37.41 -10.80 17.99
N PRO A 172 -36.22 -10.93 18.62
CA PRO A 172 -34.98 -10.45 18.05
C PRO A 172 -34.64 -11.11 16.71
N GLU A 173 -35.14 -12.32 16.47
CA GLU A 173 -35.01 -13.03 15.20
C GLU A 173 -35.59 -12.27 14.00
N THR A 174 -36.50 -11.31 14.25
CA THR A 174 -37.09 -10.49 13.18
C THR A 174 -36.12 -9.44 12.61
N ILE A 175 -34.96 -9.24 13.24
CA ILE A 175 -33.92 -8.35 12.74
C ILE A 175 -33.12 -9.02 11.59
N SER A 176 -33.05 -10.34 11.58
CA SER A 176 -32.33 -11.09 10.55
C SER A 176 -32.85 -10.79 9.14
N GLY A 177 -31.94 -10.57 8.21
CA GLY A 177 -32.26 -10.21 6.81
C GLY A 177 -32.34 -8.70 6.56
N VAL A 178 -32.22 -7.85 7.59
CA VAL A 178 -32.19 -6.38 7.42
C VAL A 178 -31.00 -5.95 6.57
N GLU A 179 -29.88 -6.63 6.68
CA GLU A 179 -28.64 -6.40 5.91
C GLU A 179 -28.88 -6.48 4.38
N LEU A 180 -29.80 -7.34 3.95
CA LEU A 180 -30.13 -7.51 2.53
C LEU A 180 -30.80 -6.25 1.96
N GLU A 181 -31.62 -5.57 2.76
CA GLU A 181 -32.31 -4.34 2.38
C GLU A 181 -31.37 -3.11 2.40
N LEU A 182 -30.21 -3.22 3.06
CA LEU A 182 -29.22 -2.16 3.19
C LEU A 182 -28.13 -2.20 2.10
N ASP A 183 -28.03 -3.26 1.30
CA ASP A 183 -26.97 -3.39 0.28
C ASP A 183 -26.99 -2.20 -0.72
N GLY A 184 -28.14 -1.68 -1.06
CA GLY A 184 -28.30 -0.55 -1.98
C GLY A 184 -27.68 0.77 -1.48
N ILE A 185 -27.53 0.93 -0.17
CA ILE A 185 -26.94 2.12 0.47
C ILE A 185 -25.60 1.80 1.14
N ASN A 186 -25.10 0.57 1.05
CA ASN A 186 -23.88 0.11 1.68
C ASN A 186 -22.65 0.93 1.21
N PRO A 187 -21.98 1.68 2.10
CA PRO A 187 -20.85 2.54 1.72
C PRO A 187 -19.55 1.77 1.47
N GLN A 188 -19.43 0.52 1.89
CA GLN A 188 -18.20 -0.27 1.86
C GLN A 188 -17.58 -0.34 0.46
N LYS A 189 -18.37 -0.62 -0.57
CA LYS A 189 -17.88 -0.70 -1.96
C LYS A 189 -17.24 0.62 -2.42
N LYS A 190 -17.88 1.76 -2.10
CA LYS A 190 -17.34 3.10 -2.44
C LYS A 190 -16.06 3.40 -1.68
N TRP A 191 -16.00 3.02 -0.41
CA TRP A 191 -14.81 3.17 0.41
C TRP A 191 -13.63 2.37 -0.14
N GLN A 192 -13.85 1.11 -0.49
CA GLN A 192 -12.83 0.25 -1.12
C GLN A 192 -12.32 0.82 -2.44
N VAL A 193 -13.21 1.38 -3.28
CA VAL A 193 -12.81 2.05 -4.53
C VAL A 193 -11.87 3.22 -4.24
N LEU A 194 -12.20 4.10 -3.28
CA LEU A 194 -11.35 5.23 -2.92
C LEU A 194 -9.95 4.79 -2.43
N GLN A 195 -9.89 3.77 -1.58
CA GLN A 195 -8.63 3.22 -1.11
C GLN A 195 -7.81 2.59 -2.24
N ASN A 196 -8.46 1.81 -3.10
CA ASN A 196 -7.81 1.15 -4.24
C ASN A 196 -7.31 2.17 -5.27
N ASP A 197 -8.06 3.20 -5.57
CA ASP A 197 -7.65 4.26 -6.50
C ASP A 197 -6.44 5.02 -5.98
N ARG A 198 -6.40 5.34 -4.69
CA ARG A 198 -5.19 5.91 -4.06
C ARG A 198 -4.00 4.96 -4.20
N ARG A 199 -4.17 3.68 -3.84
CA ARG A 199 -3.09 2.69 -3.95
C ARG A 199 -2.55 2.61 -5.38
N LYS A 200 -3.42 2.56 -6.38
CA LYS A 200 -3.03 2.56 -7.80
C LYS A 200 -2.27 3.84 -8.20
N ARG A 201 -2.70 5.02 -7.71
CA ARG A 201 -1.97 6.27 -7.97
C ARG A 201 -0.56 6.22 -7.39
N VAL A 202 -0.39 5.82 -6.13
CA VAL A 202 0.91 5.69 -5.49
C VAL A 202 1.79 4.68 -6.23
N GLN A 203 1.26 3.50 -6.55
CA GLN A 203 1.98 2.45 -7.29
C GLN A 203 2.46 2.91 -8.68
N ARG A 204 1.73 3.80 -9.34
CA ARG A 204 2.12 4.38 -10.63
C ARG A 204 3.14 5.50 -10.47
N LEU A 205 2.95 6.39 -9.49
CA LEU A 205 3.78 7.59 -9.34
C LEU A 205 5.14 7.30 -8.71
N ALA A 206 5.24 6.36 -7.78
CA ALA A 206 6.48 6.10 -7.06
C ALA A 206 7.64 5.64 -7.97
N PRO A 207 7.45 4.71 -8.94
CA PRO A 207 8.50 4.35 -9.89
C PRO A 207 8.94 5.53 -10.78
N ASP A 208 7.99 6.38 -11.20
CA ASP A 208 8.31 7.56 -12.00
C ASP A 208 9.17 8.55 -11.21
N VAL A 209 8.80 8.82 -9.95
CA VAL A 209 9.58 9.67 -9.04
C VAL A 209 10.96 9.08 -8.79
N ALA A 210 11.07 7.77 -8.56
CA ALA A 210 12.33 7.08 -8.37
C ALA A 210 13.25 7.26 -9.58
N GLN A 211 12.75 7.01 -10.78
CA GLN A 211 13.54 7.11 -12.01
C GLN A 211 13.91 8.56 -12.39
N LEU A 212 13.01 9.52 -12.15
CA LEU A 212 13.25 10.91 -12.53
C LEU A 212 14.17 11.64 -11.56
N LYS A 213 14.15 11.31 -10.27
CA LYS A 213 14.84 12.10 -9.23
C LYS A 213 16.04 11.40 -8.59
N PHE A 214 15.99 10.08 -8.50
CA PHE A 214 16.92 9.31 -7.68
C PHE A 214 17.71 8.25 -8.45
N LEU A 215 17.42 8.04 -9.74
CA LEU A 215 18.12 7.06 -10.56
C LEU A 215 19.54 7.53 -10.88
N THR A 216 20.53 6.70 -10.57
CA THR A 216 21.93 6.89 -10.96
C THR A 216 22.30 6.02 -12.16
N ALA A 217 21.89 4.74 -12.16
CA ALA A 217 22.20 3.78 -13.20
C ALA A 217 21.16 2.65 -13.26
N LYS A 218 21.19 1.89 -14.34
CA LYS A 218 20.46 0.62 -14.49
C LYS A 218 21.46 -0.50 -14.73
N ALA A 219 21.16 -1.68 -14.22
CA ALA A 219 21.96 -2.89 -14.35
C ALA A 219 21.08 -4.03 -14.83
N ASP A 220 21.32 -4.55 -16.02
CA ASP A 220 20.60 -5.70 -16.56
C ASP A 220 21.38 -6.97 -16.27
N THR A 221 20.73 -7.99 -15.69
CA THR A 221 21.35 -9.28 -15.41
C THR A 221 21.47 -10.11 -16.69
N ASP A 222 22.55 -10.87 -16.76
CA ASP A 222 22.77 -11.90 -17.79
C ASP A 222 21.96 -13.18 -17.54
N LEU A 223 22.26 -14.25 -18.29
CA LEU A 223 21.59 -15.54 -18.15
C LEU A 223 21.95 -16.29 -16.86
N GLU A 224 23.06 -15.91 -16.23
CA GLU A 224 23.57 -16.46 -14.96
C GLU A 224 23.12 -15.64 -13.76
N GLY A 225 22.39 -14.51 -13.99
CA GLY A 225 21.89 -13.61 -12.96
C GLY A 225 22.92 -12.62 -12.46
N HIS A 226 23.98 -12.36 -13.26
CA HIS A 226 25.04 -11.40 -12.92
C HIS A 226 24.83 -10.08 -13.67
N ALA A 227 25.18 -8.97 -13.00
CA ALA A 227 25.31 -7.67 -13.64
C ALA A 227 26.48 -6.91 -13.05
N THR A 228 27.14 -6.09 -13.86
CA THR A 228 28.30 -5.30 -13.43
C THR A 228 28.13 -3.84 -13.88
N LEU A 229 28.38 -2.92 -12.95
CA LEU A 229 28.43 -1.50 -13.21
C LEU A 229 29.79 -0.94 -12.81
N SER A 230 30.31 -0.01 -13.59
CA SER A 230 31.53 0.73 -13.30
C SER A 230 31.25 2.24 -13.38
N GLY A 231 32.13 3.03 -12.79
CA GLY A 231 32.04 4.48 -12.90
C GLY A 231 31.04 5.13 -11.93
N LEU A 232 30.58 4.40 -10.90
CA LEU A 232 29.73 4.97 -9.86
C LEU A 232 30.53 5.90 -8.94
N ALA A 233 30.01 7.06 -8.61
CA ALA A 233 30.61 7.93 -7.60
C ALA A 233 30.57 7.23 -6.24
N PRO A 234 31.57 7.44 -5.36
CA PRO A 234 31.52 6.94 -3.99
C PRO A 234 30.33 7.52 -3.24
N GLY A 235 29.58 6.68 -2.53
CA GLY A 235 28.37 7.08 -1.81
C GLY A 235 27.49 5.92 -1.43
N ASP A 236 26.37 6.24 -0.79
CA ASP A 236 25.36 5.29 -0.40
C ASP A 236 24.28 5.21 -1.50
N TYR A 237 23.93 3.99 -1.88
CA TYR A 237 22.95 3.69 -2.92
C TYR A 237 22.03 2.55 -2.49
N TRP A 238 20.98 2.33 -3.26
CA TRP A 238 20.06 1.20 -3.12
C TRP A 238 19.95 0.46 -4.46
N VAL A 239 20.07 -0.85 -4.40
CA VAL A 239 19.76 -1.75 -5.52
C VAL A 239 18.29 -2.12 -5.41
N SER A 240 17.48 -1.63 -6.33
CA SER A 240 16.02 -1.74 -6.25
C SER A 240 15.42 -2.36 -7.50
N THR A 241 14.37 -3.15 -7.33
CA THR A 241 13.48 -3.60 -8.42
C THR A 241 12.31 -2.64 -8.64
N LEU A 242 12.26 -1.55 -7.87
CA LEU A 242 11.09 -0.68 -7.77
C LEU A 242 9.87 -1.51 -7.34
N ASN A 243 8.79 -1.47 -8.13
CA ASN A 243 7.59 -2.29 -7.94
C ASN A 243 7.51 -3.51 -8.87
N LEU A 244 8.62 -3.87 -9.55
CA LEU A 244 8.68 -5.01 -10.45
C LEU A 244 9.03 -6.27 -9.68
N ASP A 245 8.30 -7.34 -9.94
CA ASP A 245 8.60 -8.66 -9.41
C ASP A 245 9.65 -9.35 -10.27
N ALA A 246 10.68 -9.89 -9.63
CA ALA A 246 11.60 -10.83 -10.26
C ALA A 246 11.09 -12.25 -10.00
N ASP A 247 10.98 -13.05 -11.04
CA ASP A 247 10.35 -14.37 -11.02
C ASP A 247 11.39 -15.48 -11.13
N ALA A 248 11.21 -16.56 -10.34
CA ALA A 248 11.84 -17.84 -10.55
C ALA A 248 10.91 -18.96 -10.02
N GLY A 249 10.50 -19.86 -10.89
CA GLY A 249 9.55 -20.92 -10.56
C GLY A 249 8.22 -20.38 -10.03
N ASP A 250 7.88 -20.74 -8.80
CA ASP A 250 6.66 -20.31 -8.09
C ASP A 250 6.88 -19.06 -7.22
N MET A 251 8.12 -18.55 -7.15
CA MET A 251 8.47 -17.41 -6.29
C MET A 251 8.55 -16.10 -7.08
N ARG A 252 8.05 -15.06 -6.44
CA ARG A 252 8.16 -13.66 -6.86
C ARG A 252 8.73 -12.84 -5.74
N VAL A 253 9.78 -12.09 -6.03
CA VAL A 253 10.47 -11.30 -5.01
C VAL A 253 10.82 -9.92 -5.54
N ARG A 254 10.92 -8.97 -4.61
CA ARG A 254 11.37 -7.60 -4.87
C ARG A 254 12.50 -7.26 -3.92
N TRP A 255 13.40 -6.38 -4.36
CA TRP A 255 14.52 -5.91 -3.55
C TRP A 255 14.57 -4.39 -3.47
N ASP A 256 15.09 -3.91 -2.34
CA ASP A 256 15.48 -2.53 -2.09
C ASP A 256 16.64 -2.56 -1.08
N VAL A 257 17.82 -2.97 -1.56
CA VAL A 257 18.98 -3.34 -0.72
C VAL A 257 19.99 -2.20 -0.72
N PRO A 258 20.39 -1.68 0.47
CA PRO A 258 21.41 -0.65 0.56
C PRO A 258 22.78 -1.19 0.16
N VAL A 259 23.57 -0.35 -0.54
CA VAL A 259 24.93 -0.64 -0.93
C VAL A 259 25.79 0.61 -0.81
N LYS A 260 27.00 0.47 -0.29
CA LYS A 260 27.98 1.55 -0.19
C LYS A 260 29.06 1.38 -1.23
N ILE A 261 29.20 2.33 -2.14
CA ILE A 261 30.24 2.34 -3.16
C ILE A 261 31.46 3.08 -2.62
N GLU A 262 32.61 2.44 -2.70
CA GLU A 262 33.91 3.00 -2.26
C GLU A 262 34.78 3.31 -3.47
N ARG A 263 35.62 4.35 -3.32
CA ARG A 263 36.54 4.78 -4.35
C ARG A 263 37.53 3.65 -4.73
N GLY A 264 37.65 3.37 -6.02
CA GLY A 264 38.60 2.41 -6.56
C GLY A 264 38.32 0.94 -6.23
N LYS A 265 37.14 0.63 -5.64
CA LYS A 265 36.73 -0.73 -5.30
C LYS A 265 35.48 -1.15 -6.05
N THR A 266 35.38 -2.44 -6.33
CA THR A 266 34.14 -3.07 -6.77
C THR A 266 33.47 -3.74 -5.57
N VAL A 267 32.25 -3.34 -5.26
CA VAL A 267 31.44 -3.93 -4.19
C VAL A 267 30.55 -5.02 -4.79
N ARG A 268 30.51 -6.18 -4.16
CA ARG A 268 29.63 -7.29 -4.56
C ARG A 268 28.41 -7.35 -3.68
N VAL A 269 27.24 -7.42 -4.32
CA VAL A 269 25.93 -7.57 -3.67
C VAL A 269 25.25 -8.83 -4.17
N GLU A 270 24.86 -9.69 -3.23
CA GLU A 270 24.09 -10.90 -3.51
C GLU A 270 22.63 -10.66 -3.13
N LEU A 271 21.74 -10.79 -4.11
CA LEU A 271 20.29 -10.67 -3.96
C LEU A 271 19.67 -12.06 -3.91
N SER A 272 18.92 -12.32 -2.85
CA SER A 272 18.29 -13.62 -2.60
C SER A 272 16.94 -13.43 -1.90
N ASN A 273 16.23 -14.53 -1.64
CA ASN A 273 15.00 -14.50 -0.86
C ASN A 273 15.22 -13.92 0.55
N LEU A 274 16.45 -14.06 1.12
CA LEU A 274 16.73 -13.65 2.50
C LEU A 274 16.80 -12.14 2.70
N ASN A 275 17.11 -11.38 1.65
CA ASN A 275 17.17 -9.91 1.69
C ASN A 275 16.15 -9.25 0.75
N SER A 276 15.11 -9.99 0.37
CA SER A 276 13.97 -9.43 -0.36
C SER A 276 13.08 -8.59 0.56
N ILE A 277 12.34 -7.66 -0.01
CA ILE A 277 11.38 -6.83 0.74
C ILE A 277 10.33 -7.73 1.41
N ASP A 278 9.88 -8.76 0.73
CA ASP A 278 8.81 -9.65 1.19
C ASP A 278 9.25 -10.62 2.31
N ALA A 279 10.57 -10.84 2.48
CA ALA A 279 11.11 -11.66 3.57
C ALA A 279 10.90 -11.03 4.97
N HIS A 280 10.63 -9.73 5.04
CA HIS A 280 10.50 -8.97 6.29
C HIS A 280 9.06 -8.50 6.56
N GLY A 281 8.08 -8.85 5.73
CA GLY A 281 6.76 -8.21 5.73
C GLY A 281 5.53 -9.09 5.61
N SER A 282 5.62 -10.39 5.61
CA SER A 282 4.43 -11.25 5.70
C SER A 282 4.18 -11.71 7.13
N THR A 283 3.73 -10.77 7.98
CA THR A 283 2.88 -11.15 9.12
C THR A 283 1.44 -10.92 8.67
N PRO A 284 0.56 -11.93 8.80
CA PRO A 284 -0.82 -11.90 8.30
C PRO A 284 -1.69 -10.86 8.98
#